data_aac1f6c4823c5233d2e1d2e7b220db8d
#
_entry.id   aac1f6c4823c5233d2e1d2e7b220db8d
#
_cell.length_a   1.000
_cell.length_b   1.000
_cell.length_c   1.000
_cell.angle_alpha   90.00
_cell.angle_beta   90.00
_cell.angle_gamma   90.00
#
_symmetry.space_group_name_H-M   'P 1'
#
loop_
_entity.id
_entity.type
_entity.pdbx_description
1 polymer ?
#
loop_
_entity_poly.entity_id
_entity_poly.type
_entity_poly.pdbx_seq_one_letter_code
_entity_poly.pdbx_strand_id
1 'polypeptide(L)'
;MKKYGLLLFLILSISCFSENKKSQQLQKDIVKSKITEEKNISEGNTNEIYKDRMKNFIREIRNDAEKNKYIITQNGNELYFRDGKLDRNFFPVTDGTTQESLYYGDVLKYNAVTKKESKDYMLSLLNPVRKEGKPVFVINYAKGNEKKDFLLKEDAKTGFVSELLPEFEARAIYNPIQGFNSENITNLKQVKNYLLLLNPEKFSDINQYFEYLKNTDFDLLLIEPSHNGVFLTKSQVEQLKTKKNGGKRIVISYLSIGEAEDYRGYWKKEWSKKWPKWIVKENPDWKGNYIVKYWNSEWKNVIKEYRGKLESIGVDGYLLDTVDSYYYFQEKMENGNKIPD
;
A
#
# COMPACT_ATOMS: atom_id res chain seq x y z
N MET A 1 -37.46 32.37 -49.58
CA MET A 1 -36.94 31.25 -48.76
C MET A 1 -35.42 31.05 -48.94
N LYS A 2 -34.59 32.05 -48.72
CA LYS A 2 -33.11 31.92 -48.88
C LYS A 2 -32.31 32.74 -47.83
N LYS A 3 -32.90 33.20 -46.73
CA LYS A 3 -32.20 34.00 -45.73
C LYS A 3 -32.01 33.33 -44.35
N TYR A 4 -32.62 32.16 -44.11
CA TYR A 4 -32.51 31.46 -42.83
C TYR A 4 -31.47 30.36 -42.80
N GLY A 5 -30.97 29.86 -43.97
CA GLY A 5 -29.95 28.83 -44.04
C GLY A 5 -28.52 29.30 -43.73
N LEU A 6 -28.25 30.62 -43.94
CA LEU A 6 -26.89 31.15 -43.72
C LEU A 6 -26.62 31.48 -42.25
N LEU A 7 -27.67 31.77 -41.47
CA LEU A 7 -27.55 32.06 -40.04
C LEU A 7 -27.33 30.82 -39.18
N LEU A 8 -27.89 29.66 -39.60
CA LEU A 8 -27.73 28.39 -38.91
C LEU A 8 -26.31 27.81 -39.08
N PHE A 9 -25.70 28.03 -40.26
CA PHE A 9 -24.33 27.60 -40.56
C PHE A 9 -23.28 28.43 -39.80
N LEU A 10 -23.55 29.72 -39.56
CA LEU A 10 -22.65 30.60 -38.79
C LEU A 10 -22.69 30.25 -37.29
N ILE A 11 -23.87 29.89 -36.74
CA ILE A 11 -24.00 29.52 -35.34
C ILE A 11 -23.32 28.17 -35.05
N LEU A 12 -23.42 27.19 -35.96
CA LEU A 12 -22.74 25.90 -35.84
C LEU A 12 -21.20 26.05 -35.94
N SER A 13 -20.71 26.93 -36.82
CA SER A 13 -19.26 27.18 -36.94
C SER A 13 -18.69 27.92 -35.74
N ILE A 14 -19.47 28.83 -35.11
CA ILE A 14 -19.05 29.56 -33.92
C ILE A 14 -19.05 28.63 -32.68
N SER A 15 -20.01 27.71 -32.54
CA SER A 15 -20.06 26.76 -31.45
C SER A 15 -18.91 25.74 -31.53
N CYS A 16 -18.61 25.17 -32.71
CA CYS A 16 -17.44 24.30 -32.90
C CYS A 16 -16.10 25.02 -32.65
N PHE A 17 -16.02 26.32 -33.02
CA PHE A 17 -14.80 27.11 -32.77
C PHE A 17 -14.61 27.44 -31.29
N SER A 18 -15.72 27.66 -30.56
CA SER A 18 -15.68 27.92 -29.11
C SER A 18 -15.34 26.65 -28.31
N GLU A 19 -15.86 25.48 -28.67
CA GLU A 19 -15.52 24.20 -28.06
C GLU A 19 -14.04 23.83 -28.29
N ASN A 20 -13.53 24.04 -29.50
CA ASN A 20 -12.14 23.82 -29.83
C ASN A 20 -11.18 24.75 -29.07
N LYS A 21 -11.56 26.02 -28.88
CA LYS A 21 -10.81 26.99 -28.06
C LYS A 21 -10.85 26.61 -26.56
N LYS A 22 -11.99 26.14 -26.07
CA LYS A 22 -12.15 25.72 -24.69
C LYS A 22 -11.34 24.44 -24.39
N SER A 23 -11.33 23.47 -25.30
CA SER A 23 -10.52 22.26 -25.20
C SER A 23 -9.01 22.55 -25.31
N GLN A 24 -8.61 23.47 -26.21
CA GLN A 24 -7.23 23.92 -26.32
C GLN A 24 -6.77 24.72 -25.09
N GLN A 25 -7.64 25.53 -24.50
CA GLN A 25 -7.33 26.24 -23.25
C GLN A 25 -7.22 25.26 -22.09
N LEU A 26 -8.13 24.29 -21.98
CA LEU A 26 -8.07 23.22 -20.96
C LEU A 26 -6.78 22.39 -21.07
N GLN A 27 -6.37 22.03 -22.29
CA GLN A 27 -5.09 21.34 -22.51
C GLN A 27 -3.88 22.21 -22.14
N LYS A 28 -3.91 23.51 -22.44
CA LYS A 28 -2.85 24.45 -22.04
C LYS A 28 -2.79 24.61 -20.51
N ASP A 29 -3.95 24.64 -19.84
CA ASP A 29 -4.03 24.76 -18.39
C ASP A 29 -3.56 23.48 -17.71
N ILE A 30 -3.86 22.29 -18.28
CA ILE A 30 -3.33 20.99 -17.84
C ILE A 30 -1.81 20.90 -18.03
N VAL A 31 -1.31 21.34 -19.17
CA VAL A 31 0.15 21.38 -19.43
C VAL A 31 0.84 22.37 -18.50
N LYS A 32 0.23 23.54 -18.28
CA LYS A 32 0.76 24.57 -17.38
C LYS A 32 0.72 24.13 -15.91
N SER A 33 -0.31 23.41 -15.47
CA SER A 33 -0.36 22.82 -14.13
C SER A 33 0.69 21.74 -13.94
N LYS A 34 0.91 20.86 -14.94
CA LYS A 34 1.99 19.86 -14.93
C LYS A 34 3.39 20.50 -14.88
N ILE A 35 3.63 21.54 -15.69
CA ILE A 35 4.90 22.28 -15.70
C ILE A 35 5.10 23.01 -14.36
N THR A 36 4.03 23.53 -13.73
CA THR A 36 4.09 24.19 -12.43
C THR A 36 4.30 23.17 -11.30
N GLU A 37 3.69 21.96 -11.39
CA GLU A 37 4.00 20.83 -10.50
C GLU A 37 5.44 20.38 -10.62
N GLU A 38 5.95 20.20 -11.85
CA GLU A 38 7.35 19.85 -12.09
C GLU A 38 8.33 20.93 -11.62
N LYS A 39 8.00 22.22 -11.78
CA LYS A 39 8.80 23.34 -11.25
C LYS A 39 8.77 23.43 -9.73
N ASN A 40 7.61 23.24 -9.10
CA ASN A 40 7.48 23.21 -7.65
C ASN A 40 8.21 22.00 -7.03
N ILE A 41 8.32 20.87 -7.76
CA ILE A 41 9.16 19.73 -7.39
C ILE A 41 10.66 20.08 -7.52
N SER A 42 11.05 20.94 -8.46
CA SER A 42 12.46 21.31 -8.69
C SER A 42 12.98 22.41 -7.74
N GLU A 43 12.11 23.19 -7.09
CA GLU A 43 12.47 24.23 -6.13
C GLU A 43 12.20 23.83 -4.66
N GLY A 44 11.54 22.68 -4.44
CA GLY A 44 11.31 22.09 -3.11
C GLY A 44 12.59 21.48 -2.53
N ASN A 45 12.68 21.44 -1.22
CA ASN A 45 13.75 20.78 -0.47
C ASN A 45 14.07 19.42 -1.12
N THR A 46 15.29 19.25 -1.62
CA THR A 46 15.74 18.06 -2.36
C THR A 46 15.42 16.75 -1.65
N ASN A 47 15.31 16.77 -0.33
CA ASN A 47 14.99 15.62 0.51
C ASN A 47 13.54 15.15 0.39
N GLU A 48 12.61 15.96 -0.12
CA GLU A 48 11.19 15.58 -0.29
C GLU A 48 10.87 15.01 -1.67
N ILE A 49 11.77 15.11 -2.68
CA ILE A 49 11.48 14.72 -4.07
C ILE A 49 11.04 13.26 -4.16
N TYR A 50 11.79 12.33 -3.57
CA TYR A 50 11.47 10.90 -3.66
C TYR A 50 10.24 10.53 -2.85
N LYS A 51 10.06 11.15 -1.69
CA LYS A 51 8.85 11.01 -0.88
C LYS A 51 7.60 11.47 -1.65
N ASP A 52 7.68 12.61 -2.33
CA ASP A 52 6.60 13.10 -3.18
C ASP A 52 6.33 12.20 -4.41
N ARG A 53 7.37 11.64 -5.03
CA ARG A 53 7.21 10.62 -6.09
C ARG A 53 6.46 9.39 -5.58
N MET A 54 6.73 8.92 -4.34
CA MET A 54 6.00 7.80 -3.74
C MET A 54 4.54 8.18 -3.43
N LYS A 55 4.30 9.35 -2.82
CA LYS A 55 2.93 9.86 -2.61
C LYS A 55 2.15 9.94 -3.92
N ASN A 56 2.78 10.40 -5.00
CA ASN A 56 2.15 10.49 -6.31
C ASN A 56 1.83 9.09 -6.88
N PHE A 57 2.74 8.12 -6.72
CA PHE A 57 2.46 6.76 -7.18
C PHE A 57 1.31 6.11 -6.41
N ILE A 58 1.26 6.26 -5.08
CA ILE A 58 0.11 5.78 -4.28
C ILE A 58 -1.19 6.48 -4.70
N ARG A 59 -1.14 7.79 -5.03
CA ARG A 59 -2.30 8.53 -5.54
C ARG A 59 -2.76 8.02 -6.92
N GLU A 60 -1.82 7.69 -7.81
CA GLU A 60 -2.13 7.06 -9.11
C GLU A 60 -2.82 5.71 -8.90
N ILE A 61 -2.32 4.88 -7.97
CA ILE A 61 -2.96 3.61 -7.60
C ILE A 61 -4.39 3.85 -7.08
N ARG A 62 -4.60 4.84 -6.20
CA ARG A 62 -5.94 5.22 -5.69
C ARG A 62 -6.89 5.62 -6.81
N ASN A 63 -6.43 6.44 -7.73
CA ASN A 63 -7.26 6.97 -8.82
C ASN A 63 -7.63 5.90 -9.86
N ASP A 64 -6.75 4.93 -10.04
CA ASP A 64 -6.90 3.83 -10.99
C ASP A 64 -7.67 2.62 -10.42
N ALA A 65 -7.70 2.48 -9.08
CA ALA A 65 -8.42 1.40 -8.40
C ALA A 65 -9.93 1.60 -8.47
N GLU A 66 -10.68 0.51 -8.42
CA GLU A 66 -12.12 0.57 -8.22
C GLU A 66 -12.47 1.39 -6.95
N LYS A 67 -13.56 2.17 -7.01
CA LYS A 67 -13.90 3.17 -5.97
C LYS A 67 -13.98 2.63 -4.54
N ASN A 68 -14.26 1.35 -4.37
CA ASN A 68 -14.49 0.72 -3.07
C ASN A 68 -13.29 -0.06 -2.53
N LYS A 69 -12.10 0.04 -3.17
CA LYS A 69 -10.90 -0.66 -2.71
C LYS A 69 -10.24 0.10 -1.56
N TYR A 70 -9.91 -0.62 -0.50
CA TYR A 70 -9.09 -0.09 0.58
C TYR A 70 -7.61 0.00 0.15
N ILE A 71 -6.93 1.02 0.61
CA ILE A 71 -5.47 1.15 0.50
C ILE A 71 -4.89 1.31 1.90
N ILE A 72 -4.08 0.34 2.30
CA ILE A 72 -3.31 0.35 3.55
C ILE A 72 -1.83 0.43 3.18
N THR A 73 -1.05 1.32 3.80
CA THR A 73 0.40 1.38 3.60
C THR A 73 1.12 0.56 4.66
N GLN A 74 2.17 -0.15 4.27
CA GLN A 74 3.08 -0.84 5.19
C GLN A 74 4.26 0.08 5.50
N ASN A 75 4.45 0.45 6.77
CA ASN A 75 5.50 1.39 7.18
C ASN A 75 5.43 2.76 6.45
N GLY A 76 6.57 3.48 6.32
CA GLY A 76 6.68 4.74 5.59
C GLY A 76 5.75 5.84 6.12
N ASN A 77 5.49 5.87 7.43
CA ASN A 77 4.47 6.74 8.01
C ASN A 77 4.79 8.24 7.93
N GLU A 78 6.01 8.63 7.59
CA GLU A 78 6.37 10.01 7.25
C GLU A 78 5.69 10.51 5.96
N LEU A 79 5.18 9.61 5.11
CA LEU A 79 4.37 9.98 3.95
C LEU A 79 3.12 10.78 4.34
N TYR A 80 2.61 10.58 5.56
CA TYR A 80 1.46 11.34 6.07
C TYR A 80 1.80 12.77 6.49
N PHE A 81 3.08 13.18 6.39
CA PHE A 81 3.51 14.48 6.86
C PHE A 81 4.22 15.28 5.77
N ARG A 82 4.08 16.61 5.89
CA ARG A 82 4.84 17.62 5.16
C ARG A 82 5.15 18.77 6.12
N ASP A 83 6.41 19.18 6.20
CA ASP A 83 6.87 20.25 7.09
C ASP A 83 6.41 20.04 8.56
N GLY A 84 6.51 18.80 9.05
CA GLY A 84 6.14 18.42 10.41
C GLY A 84 4.64 18.41 10.71
N LYS A 85 3.78 18.65 9.72
CA LYS A 85 2.32 18.65 9.85
C LYS A 85 1.69 17.56 8.99
N LEU A 86 0.49 17.10 9.36
CA LEU A 86 -0.26 16.18 8.52
C LEU A 86 -0.51 16.78 7.12
N ASP A 87 -0.08 16.04 6.11
CA ASP A 87 -0.31 16.37 4.70
C ASP A 87 -1.78 16.09 4.34
N ARG A 88 -2.59 17.13 4.38
CA ARG A 88 -4.04 17.05 4.13
C ARG A 88 -4.37 16.61 2.69
N ASN A 89 -3.43 16.76 1.76
CA ASN A 89 -3.58 16.30 0.38
C ASN A 89 -3.27 14.81 0.21
N PHE A 90 -2.38 14.25 1.03
CA PHE A 90 -2.05 12.83 0.98
C PHE A 90 -2.90 11.99 1.95
N PHE A 91 -3.24 12.52 3.11
CA PHE A 91 -3.98 11.80 4.15
C PHE A 91 -5.22 11.04 3.63
N PRO A 92 -6.11 11.63 2.78
CA PRO A 92 -7.30 10.93 2.28
C PRO A 92 -7.01 9.88 1.19
N VAL A 93 -5.78 9.79 0.69
CA VAL A 93 -5.42 8.85 -0.39
C VAL A 93 -5.43 7.39 0.10
N THR A 94 -5.19 7.16 1.39
CA THR A 94 -5.15 5.83 2.01
C THR A 94 -6.23 5.66 3.05
N ASP A 95 -6.60 4.42 3.39
CA ASP A 95 -7.66 4.10 4.36
C ASP A 95 -7.13 3.59 5.69
N GLY A 96 -5.87 3.17 5.74
CA GLY A 96 -5.19 2.67 6.92
C GLY A 96 -3.69 2.69 6.74
N THR A 97 -2.97 2.38 7.82
CA THR A 97 -1.52 2.16 7.79
C THR A 97 -1.13 1.05 8.73
N THR A 98 0.01 0.41 8.45
CA THR A 98 0.67 -0.52 9.36
C THR A 98 1.99 0.05 9.85
N GLN A 99 2.49 -0.47 10.96
CA GLN A 99 3.83 -0.20 11.48
C GLN A 99 4.42 -1.46 12.06
N GLU A 100 5.58 -1.84 11.55
CA GLU A 100 6.33 -2.96 12.10
C GLU A 100 7.21 -2.52 13.27
N SER A 101 7.46 -3.48 14.16
CA SER A 101 8.43 -3.36 15.24
C SER A 101 8.23 -2.15 16.15
N LEU A 102 6.99 -1.70 16.34
CA LEU A 102 6.72 -0.55 17.23
C LEU A 102 7.18 -0.81 18.68
N TYR A 103 6.97 -2.03 19.17
CA TYR A 103 7.33 -2.42 20.53
C TYR A 103 8.34 -3.56 20.59
N TYR A 104 8.27 -4.50 19.64
CA TYR A 104 9.13 -5.69 19.58
C TYR A 104 9.55 -6.02 18.15
N GLY A 105 10.83 -6.42 17.97
CA GLY A 105 11.40 -6.77 16.65
C GLY A 105 12.42 -5.75 16.16
N ASP A 106 12.95 -4.90 17.05
CA ASP A 106 13.91 -3.84 16.69
C ASP A 106 15.10 -4.39 15.88
N VAL A 107 15.47 -3.65 14.83
CA VAL A 107 16.57 -3.99 13.91
C VAL A 107 16.57 -5.45 13.44
N LEU A 108 15.39 -5.97 13.06
CA LEU A 108 15.17 -7.35 12.61
C LEU A 108 15.67 -8.42 13.63
N LYS A 109 15.61 -8.09 14.92
CA LYS A 109 15.92 -9.03 15.99
C LYS A 109 14.66 -9.50 16.69
N TYR A 110 14.34 -10.75 16.50
CA TYR A 110 13.21 -11.40 17.15
C TYR A 110 13.28 -11.28 18.68
N ASN A 111 12.14 -10.95 19.31
CA ASN A 111 12.01 -10.64 20.75
C ASN A 111 12.73 -9.36 21.24
N ALA A 112 13.49 -8.66 20.42
CA ALA A 112 14.15 -7.43 20.84
C ALA A 112 13.12 -6.34 21.14
N VAL A 113 13.28 -5.71 22.30
CA VAL A 113 12.46 -4.53 22.65
C VAL A 113 12.92 -3.35 21.81
N THR A 114 11.98 -2.66 21.20
CA THR A 114 12.27 -1.48 20.38
C THR A 114 12.82 -0.36 21.26
N LYS A 115 13.92 0.24 20.82
CA LYS A 115 14.56 1.35 21.52
C LYS A 115 13.58 2.49 21.74
N LYS A 116 13.72 3.13 22.90
CA LYS A 116 12.81 4.21 23.30
C LYS A 116 12.72 5.32 22.25
N GLU A 117 13.86 5.74 21.71
CA GLU A 117 13.95 6.80 20.71
C GLU A 117 13.20 6.44 19.43
N SER A 118 13.40 5.21 18.92
CA SER A 118 12.71 4.68 17.73
C SER A 118 11.19 4.57 17.97
N LYS A 119 10.80 4.02 19.11
CA LYS A 119 9.39 3.91 19.50
C LYS A 119 8.73 5.29 19.62
N ASP A 120 9.36 6.23 20.32
CA ASP A 120 8.80 7.57 20.51
C ASP A 120 8.67 8.30 19.17
N TYR A 121 9.63 8.12 18.27
CA TYR A 121 9.54 8.65 16.91
C TYR A 121 8.36 8.04 16.14
N MET A 122 8.23 6.72 16.09
CA MET A 122 7.10 6.05 15.42
C MET A 122 5.77 6.52 16.02
N LEU A 123 5.65 6.59 17.35
CA LEU A 123 4.45 7.09 18.03
C LEU A 123 4.14 8.55 17.66
N SER A 124 5.16 9.40 17.47
CA SER A 124 4.97 10.80 17.04
C SER A 124 4.31 10.91 15.66
N LEU A 125 4.51 9.91 14.78
CA LEU A 125 3.86 9.82 13.48
C LEU A 125 2.49 9.15 13.57
N LEU A 126 2.37 8.05 14.30
CA LEU A 126 1.16 7.23 14.32
C LEU A 126 0.00 7.86 15.11
N ASN A 127 0.30 8.50 16.25
CA ASN A 127 -0.73 9.09 17.10
C ASN A 127 -1.55 10.19 16.38
N PRO A 128 -0.95 11.14 15.63
CA PRO A 128 -1.71 12.11 14.86
C PRO A 128 -2.57 11.44 13.76
N VAL A 129 -2.04 10.41 13.08
CA VAL A 129 -2.75 9.64 12.06
C VAL A 129 -3.98 8.95 12.66
N ARG A 130 -3.82 8.31 13.82
CA ARG A 130 -4.92 7.65 14.54
C ARG A 130 -5.95 8.65 15.06
N LYS A 131 -5.49 9.79 15.60
CA LYS A 131 -6.37 10.86 16.12
C LYS A 131 -7.29 11.43 15.03
N GLU A 132 -6.82 11.52 13.79
CA GLU A 132 -7.63 11.93 12.62
C GLU A 132 -8.56 10.79 12.12
N GLY A 133 -8.63 9.66 12.84
CA GLY A 133 -9.57 8.59 12.61
C GLY A 133 -9.14 7.53 11.61
N LYS A 134 -7.87 7.50 11.21
CA LYS A 134 -7.32 6.43 10.36
C LYS A 134 -6.92 5.23 11.22
N PRO A 135 -7.33 3.99 10.86
CA PRO A 135 -6.86 2.77 11.53
C PRO A 135 -5.34 2.62 11.43
N VAL A 136 -4.73 2.20 12.52
CA VAL A 136 -3.31 1.86 12.63
C VAL A 136 -3.20 0.42 13.10
N PHE A 137 -2.55 -0.42 12.30
CA PHE A 137 -2.27 -1.83 12.58
C PHE A 137 -0.79 -1.99 12.93
N VAL A 138 -0.48 -2.64 14.03
CA VAL A 138 0.90 -2.73 14.55
C VAL A 138 1.36 -4.17 14.53
N ILE A 139 2.47 -4.43 13.85
CA ILE A 139 3.08 -5.74 13.71
C ILE A 139 4.29 -5.80 14.64
N ASN A 140 4.31 -6.74 15.57
CA ASN A 140 5.44 -6.95 16.48
C ASN A 140 5.97 -8.38 16.30
N TYR A 141 7.28 -8.54 16.42
CA TYR A 141 7.95 -9.83 16.21
C TYR A 141 8.51 -10.36 17.52
N ALA A 142 7.68 -11.13 18.21
CA ALA A 142 8.04 -11.75 19.49
C ALA A 142 7.05 -12.87 19.84
N LYS A 143 7.26 -13.54 20.97
CA LYS A 143 6.32 -14.50 21.58
C LYS A 143 6.26 -14.34 23.08
N GLY A 144 5.17 -14.80 23.66
CA GLY A 144 4.93 -14.85 25.12
C GLY A 144 3.70 -14.06 25.52
N ASN A 145 2.99 -14.61 26.53
CA ASN A 145 1.73 -14.02 27.02
C ASN A 145 1.95 -12.65 27.66
N GLU A 146 3.02 -12.45 28.40
CA GLU A 146 3.35 -11.15 29.00
C GLU A 146 3.44 -10.02 27.94
N LYS A 147 4.02 -10.35 26.75
CA LYS A 147 4.10 -9.39 25.65
C LYS A 147 2.73 -9.12 25.03
N LYS A 148 1.90 -10.18 24.90
CA LYS A 148 0.50 -9.99 24.44
C LYS A 148 -0.28 -9.09 25.41
N ASP A 149 -0.17 -9.32 26.72
CA ASP A 149 -0.84 -8.51 27.75
C ASP A 149 -0.34 -7.06 27.73
N PHE A 150 0.96 -6.85 27.49
CA PHE A 150 1.52 -5.53 27.31
C PHE A 150 0.92 -4.84 26.07
N LEU A 151 0.90 -5.50 24.92
CA LEU A 151 0.36 -4.94 23.67
C LEU A 151 -1.13 -4.63 23.80
N LEU A 152 -1.91 -5.49 24.45
CA LEU A 152 -3.32 -5.24 24.72
C LEU A 152 -3.53 -3.96 25.54
N LYS A 153 -2.69 -3.71 26.53
CA LYS A 153 -2.72 -2.48 27.35
C LYS A 153 -2.33 -1.24 26.52
N GLU A 154 -1.34 -1.36 25.65
CA GLU A 154 -0.93 -0.26 24.79
C GLU A 154 -2.01 0.04 23.73
N ASP A 155 -2.63 -0.98 23.13
CA ASP A 155 -3.76 -0.81 22.20
C ASP A 155 -4.95 -0.09 22.85
N ALA A 156 -5.26 -0.42 24.12
CA ALA A 156 -6.31 0.29 24.86
C ALA A 156 -6.02 1.79 25.06
N LYS A 157 -4.74 2.19 25.12
CA LYS A 157 -4.32 3.59 25.26
C LYS A 157 -4.29 4.32 23.92
N THR A 158 -3.79 3.66 22.87
CA THR A 158 -3.51 4.28 21.58
C THR A 158 -4.67 4.16 20.60
N GLY A 159 -5.52 3.16 20.78
CA GLY A 159 -6.56 2.76 19.84
C GLY A 159 -5.99 2.06 18.61
N PHE A 160 -4.75 1.58 18.65
CA PHE A 160 -4.16 0.74 17.62
C PHE A 160 -4.71 -0.69 17.69
N VAL A 161 -4.43 -1.48 16.67
CA VAL A 161 -4.71 -2.91 16.67
C VAL A 161 -3.39 -3.62 16.44
N SER A 162 -2.87 -4.25 17.49
CA SER A 162 -1.57 -4.92 17.41
C SER A 162 -1.71 -6.41 17.14
N GLU A 163 -0.67 -6.96 16.48
CA GLU A 163 -0.45 -8.39 16.33
C GLU A 163 0.97 -8.75 16.81
N LEU A 164 1.13 -9.98 17.29
CA LEU A 164 2.40 -10.51 17.77
C LEU A 164 2.77 -11.76 16.98
N LEU A 165 3.67 -11.62 16.02
CA LEU A 165 4.13 -12.69 15.15
C LEU A 165 5.37 -13.37 15.77
N PRO A 166 5.42 -14.70 15.82
CA PRO A 166 6.58 -15.45 16.32
C PRO A 166 7.70 -15.59 15.27
N GLU A 167 7.59 -14.96 14.11
CA GLU A 167 8.58 -14.97 13.03
C GLU A 167 8.41 -13.74 12.13
N PHE A 168 9.48 -13.33 11.40
CA PHE A 168 9.44 -12.19 10.48
C PHE A 168 8.75 -12.52 9.16
N GLU A 169 8.79 -13.77 8.73
CA GLU A 169 8.34 -14.17 7.40
C GLU A 169 6.81 -14.27 7.26
N ALA A 170 6.05 -14.12 8.35
CA ALA A 170 4.57 -14.17 8.32
C ALA A 170 4.00 -15.39 7.55
N ARG A 171 4.49 -16.61 7.91
CA ARG A 171 4.19 -17.88 7.20
C ARG A 171 3.03 -18.68 7.77
N ALA A 172 2.49 -18.30 8.92
CA ALA A 172 1.49 -19.11 9.60
C ALA A 172 0.39 -18.27 10.24
N ILE A 173 -0.71 -18.94 10.65
CA ILE A 173 -1.79 -18.34 11.41
C ILE A 173 -1.42 -18.36 12.89
N TYR A 174 -1.61 -17.25 13.56
CA TYR A 174 -1.35 -17.02 14.96
C TYR A 174 -2.61 -16.66 15.72
N ASN A 175 -2.60 -16.88 17.03
CA ASN A 175 -3.69 -16.38 17.86
C ASN A 175 -3.59 -14.87 17.99
N PRO A 176 -4.67 -14.12 17.69
CA PRO A 176 -4.67 -12.68 17.79
C PRO A 176 -4.49 -12.22 19.25
N ILE A 177 -4.03 -11.00 19.44
CA ILE A 177 -3.95 -10.35 20.76
C ILE A 177 -5.36 -10.10 21.31
N GLN A 178 -6.24 -9.57 20.46
CA GLN A 178 -7.66 -9.38 20.77
C GLN A 178 -8.47 -10.61 20.34
N GLY A 179 -9.52 -10.91 21.11
CA GLY A 179 -10.37 -12.06 20.83
C GLY A 179 -11.15 -11.97 19.53
N PHE A 180 -11.51 -13.12 19.01
CA PHE A 180 -12.42 -13.25 17.88
C PHE A 180 -13.83 -12.73 18.26
N ASN A 181 -14.54 -12.22 17.25
CA ASN A 181 -15.92 -11.75 17.38
C ASN A 181 -16.77 -12.17 16.19
N SER A 182 -18.11 -12.18 16.35
CA SER A 182 -19.06 -12.52 15.30
C SER A 182 -19.63 -11.30 14.56
N GLU A 183 -19.14 -10.10 14.83
CA GLU A 183 -19.64 -8.87 14.22
C GLU A 183 -19.32 -8.85 12.71
N ASN A 184 -20.20 -8.20 11.94
CA ASN A 184 -19.95 -7.92 10.53
C ASN A 184 -18.99 -6.73 10.42
N ILE A 185 -17.81 -6.97 9.88
CA ILE A 185 -16.83 -5.93 9.60
C ILE A 185 -17.06 -5.40 8.19
N THR A 186 -17.46 -4.15 8.08
CA THR A 186 -17.79 -3.46 6.83
C THR A 186 -16.87 -2.29 6.52
N ASN A 187 -16.03 -1.90 7.49
CA ASN A 187 -14.99 -0.88 7.31
C ASN A 187 -13.81 -1.14 8.24
N LEU A 188 -12.64 -0.61 7.89
CA LEU A 188 -11.39 -0.84 8.62
C LEU A 188 -11.40 -0.32 10.08
N LYS A 189 -12.26 0.66 10.41
CA LYS A 189 -12.35 1.21 11.77
C LYS A 189 -13.00 0.25 12.76
N GLN A 190 -13.71 -0.77 12.27
CA GLN A 190 -14.37 -1.80 13.09
C GLN A 190 -13.44 -2.96 13.43
N VAL A 191 -12.29 -3.07 12.74
CA VAL A 191 -11.34 -4.17 12.92
C VAL A 191 -10.76 -4.17 14.31
N LYS A 192 -10.89 -5.29 15.03
CA LYS A 192 -10.34 -5.53 16.37
C LYS A 192 -9.17 -6.52 16.38
N ASN A 193 -9.07 -7.34 15.34
CA ASN A 193 -7.98 -8.29 15.16
C ASN A 193 -7.73 -8.49 13.66
N TYR A 194 -6.53 -8.90 13.30
CA TYR A 194 -6.20 -9.18 11.91
C TYR A 194 -5.17 -10.31 11.80
N LEU A 195 -5.13 -10.93 10.63
CA LEU A 195 -4.09 -11.88 10.25
C LEU A 195 -3.16 -11.22 9.23
N LEU A 196 -1.85 -11.30 9.47
CA LEU A 196 -0.82 -11.04 8.46
C LEU A 196 -0.22 -12.39 8.04
N LEU A 197 -0.44 -12.80 6.78
CA LEU A 197 0.11 -14.03 6.21
C LEU A 197 0.57 -13.77 4.78
N LEU A 198 1.86 -13.53 4.62
CA LEU A 198 2.47 -13.09 3.36
C LEU A 198 3.26 -14.19 2.64
N ASN A 199 3.65 -15.25 3.35
CA ASN A 199 4.43 -16.36 2.80
C ASN A 199 3.72 -17.70 3.06
N PRO A 200 2.87 -18.16 2.14
CA PRO A 200 2.06 -19.37 2.34
C PRO A 200 2.80 -20.69 2.05
N GLU A 201 4.13 -20.70 2.02
CA GLU A 201 4.93 -21.89 1.61
C GLU A 201 4.76 -23.11 2.51
N LYS A 202 4.27 -22.93 3.74
CA LYS A 202 3.97 -24.07 4.66
C LYS A 202 2.79 -24.89 4.20
N PHE A 203 1.95 -24.38 3.30
CA PHE A 203 0.82 -25.12 2.76
C PHE A 203 1.25 -25.93 1.55
N SER A 204 0.63 -27.09 1.33
CA SER A 204 0.96 -27.96 0.19
C SER A 204 0.56 -27.35 -1.16
N ASP A 205 -0.54 -26.61 -1.18
CA ASP A 205 -1.12 -26.00 -2.36
C ASP A 205 -2.09 -24.87 -2.00
N ILE A 206 -2.61 -24.20 -3.04
CA ILE A 206 -3.54 -23.09 -2.90
C ILE A 206 -4.86 -23.49 -2.22
N ASN A 207 -5.34 -24.74 -2.37
CA ASN A 207 -6.59 -25.18 -1.79
C ASN A 207 -6.44 -25.45 -0.28
N GLN A 208 -5.31 -26.04 0.16
CA GLN A 208 -5.01 -26.18 1.58
C GLN A 208 -4.88 -24.80 2.24
N TYR A 209 -4.20 -23.87 1.58
CA TYR A 209 -4.09 -22.48 2.03
C TYR A 209 -5.45 -21.82 2.16
N PHE A 210 -6.29 -21.91 1.13
CA PHE A 210 -7.66 -21.38 1.14
C PHE A 210 -8.51 -21.97 2.28
N GLU A 211 -8.54 -23.29 2.43
CA GLU A 211 -9.31 -23.94 3.49
C GLU A 211 -8.83 -23.54 4.89
N TYR A 212 -7.54 -23.31 5.04
CA TYR A 212 -6.97 -22.85 6.29
C TYR A 212 -7.43 -21.43 6.64
N LEU A 213 -7.38 -20.50 5.68
CA LEU A 213 -7.87 -19.13 5.85
C LEU A 213 -9.38 -19.09 6.12
N LYS A 214 -10.15 -19.89 5.38
CA LYS A 214 -11.61 -19.96 5.49
C LYS A 214 -12.07 -20.37 6.88
N ASN A 215 -11.30 -21.23 7.55
CA ASN A 215 -11.61 -21.73 8.88
C ASN A 215 -11.13 -20.80 10.03
N THR A 216 -10.98 -19.51 9.78
CA THR A 216 -10.57 -18.50 10.77
C THR A 216 -11.64 -17.44 11.02
N ASP A 217 -11.53 -16.75 12.15
CA ASP A 217 -12.48 -15.72 12.60
C ASP A 217 -11.86 -14.32 12.67
N PHE A 218 -10.74 -14.08 11.98
CA PHE A 218 -10.13 -12.75 11.91
C PHE A 218 -11.05 -11.73 11.21
N ASP A 219 -11.06 -10.52 11.70
CA ASP A 219 -11.82 -9.38 11.16
C ASP A 219 -11.23 -8.87 9.83
N LEU A 220 -9.91 -8.96 9.70
CA LEU A 220 -9.16 -8.51 8.54
C LEU A 220 -8.10 -9.56 8.17
N LEU A 221 -8.05 -9.90 6.90
CA LEU A 221 -6.97 -10.70 6.32
C LEU A 221 -6.06 -9.79 5.50
N LEU A 222 -4.79 -9.69 5.88
CA LEU A 222 -3.69 -9.08 5.10
C LEU A 222 -2.86 -10.26 4.56
N ILE A 223 -3.06 -10.63 3.29
CA ILE A 223 -2.58 -11.92 2.79
C ILE A 223 -1.89 -11.81 1.43
N GLU A 224 -0.96 -12.73 1.19
CA GLU A 224 -0.54 -13.11 -0.15
C GLU A 224 -1.70 -13.86 -0.83
N PRO A 225 -2.20 -13.38 -1.99
CA PRO A 225 -3.37 -13.98 -2.64
C PRO A 225 -3.03 -15.19 -3.51
N SER A 226 -1.78 -15.64 -3.52
CA SER A 226 -1.31 -16.76 -4.35
C SER A 226 -0.42 -17.72 -3.56
N HIS A 227 -0.31 -18.94 -4.06
CA HIS A 227 0.63 -19.95 -3.59
C HIS A 227 1.40 -20.50 -4.80
N ASN A 228 2.73 -20.37 -4.80
CA ASN A 228 3.59 -20.75 -5.95
C ASN A 228 3.07 -20.24 -7.30
N GLY A 229 2.60 -18.98 -7.34
CA GLY A 229 2.09 -18.33 -8.55
C GLY A 229 0.66 -18.71 -8.93
N VAL A 230 0.02 -19.64 -8.21
CA VAL A 230 -1.41 -19.98 -8.39
C VAL A 230 -2.25 -19.08 -7.49
N PHE A 231 -3.09 -18.25 -8.09
CA PHE A 231 -3.95 -17.33 -7.36
C PHE A 231 -5.20 -18.02 -6.81
N LEU A 232 -5.69 -17.50 -5.68
CA LEU A 232 -7.07 -17.75 -5.24
C LEU A 232 -8.04 -17.37 -6.37
N THR A 233 -9.07 -18.15 -6.53
CA THR A 233 -10.16 -17.83 -7.47
C THR A 233 -11.10 -16.77 -6.88
N LYS A 234 -11.85 -16.07 -7.73
CA LYS A 234 -12.87 -15.11 -7.29
C LYS A 234 -13.88 -15.73 -6.31
N SER A 235 -14.29 -16.98 -6.57
CA SER A 235 -15.20 -17.71 -5.67
C SER A 235 -14.56 -17.98 -4.31
N GLN A 236 -13.28 -18.32 -4.26
CA GLN A 236 -12.56 -18.54 -3.00
C GLN A 236 -12.42 -17.22 -2.21
N VAL A 237 -12.02 -16.13 -2.87
CA VAL A 237 -11.92 -14.81 -2.21
C VAL A 237 -13.28 -14.36 -1.67
N GLU A 238 -14.38 -14.55 -2.41
CA GLU A 238 -15.72 -14.23 -1.93
C GLU A 238 -16.10 -15.04 -0.69
N GLN A 239 -15.76 -16.34 -0.66
CA GLN A 239 -15.98 -17.16 0.53
C GLN A 239 -15.12 -16.69 1.72
N LEU A 240 -13.87 -16.21 1.47
CA LEU A 240 -13.02 -15.67 2.52
C LEU A 240 -13.57 -14.40 3.18
N LYS A 241 -14.48 -13.66 2.54
CA LYS A 241 -15.15 -12.49 3.13
C LYS A 241 -16.14 -12.84 4.24
N THR A 242 -16.37 -14.12 4.47
CA THR A 242 -17.15 -14.63 5.59
C THR A 242 -16.22 -15.33 6.58
N LYS A 243 -16.28 -14.96 7.87
CA LYS A 243 -15.60 -15.63 8.96
C LYS A 243 -16.18 -17.04 9.18
N LYS A 244 -15.44 -17.92 9.83
CA LYS A 244 -15.93 -19.25 10.22
C LYS A 244 -17.22 -19.19 11.02
N ASN A 245 -17.37 -18.18 11.89
CA ASN A 245 -18.57 -17.96 12.70
C ASN A 245 -19.74 -17.25 11.99
N GLY A 246 -19.63 -16.98 10.69
CA GLY A 246 -20.66 -16.38 9.85
C GLY A 246 -20.62 -14.85 9.73
N GLY A 247 -19.81 -14.15 10.53
CA GLY A 247 -19.65 -12.69 10.43
C GLY A 247 -18.88 -12.29 9.15
N LYS A 248 -19.09 -11.08 8.65
CA LYS A 248 -18.31 -10.53 7.52
C LYS A 248 -16.93 -10.10 7.95
N ARG A 249 -15.95 -10.19 7.04
CA ARG A 249 -14.60 -9.66 7.20
C ARG A 249 -14.07 -9.03 5.92
N ILE A 250 -12.95 -8.32 6.03
CA ILE A 250 -12.28 -7.64 4.91
C ILE A 250 -11.07 -8.47 4.48
N VAL A 251 -10.86 -8.60 3.16
CA VAL A 251 -9.75 -9.35 2.56
C VAL A 251 -8.89 -8.41 1.73
N ILE A 252 -7.68 -8.14 2.20
CA ILE A 252 -6.70 -7.24 1.59
C ILE A 252 -5.52 -8.05 1.05
N SER A 253 -5.16 -7.79 -0.19
CA SER A 253 -4.01 -8.40 -0.85
C SER A 253 -2.74 -7.61 -0.61
N TYR A 254 -1.65 -8.31 -0.34
CA TYR A 254 -0.30 -7.75 -0.38
C TYR A 254 0.05 -7.28 -1.80
N LEU A 255 0.78 -6.16 -1.88
CA LEU A 255 1.30 -5.58 -3.12
C LEU A 255 2.54 -4.74 -2.86
N SER A 256 3.73 -5.26 -3.17
CA SER A 256 4.97 -4.47 -3.14
C SER A 256 4.98 -3.48 -4.30
N ILE A 257 5.24 -2.20 -4.03
CA ILE A 257 5.25 -1.14 -5.05
C ILE A 257 6.60 -0.42 -5.19
N GLY A 258 7.45 -0.52 -4.18
CA GLY A 258 8.81 0.06 -4.19
C GLY A 258 9.90 -0.95 -4.51
N GLU A 259 9.57 -2.24 -4.56
CA GLU A 259 10.46 -3.32 -4.91
C GLU A 259 9.80 -4.31 -5.87
N ALA A 260 10.58 -4.83 -6.82
CA ALA A 260 10.20 -5.95 -7.67
C ALA A 260 10.64 -7.26 -7.01
N GLU A 261 9.84 -8.31 -7.16
CA GLU A 261 10.06 -9.61 -6.54
C GLU A 261 10.18 -10.68 -7.64
N ASP A 262 11.30 -11.42 -7.71
CA ASP A 262 11.61 -12.33 -8.82
C ASP A 262 10.79 -13.63 -8.81
N TYR A 263 10.10 -13.88 -7.73
CA TYR A 263 9.16 -15.00 -7.57
C TYR A 263 7.71 -14.64 -7.98
N ARG A 264 7.45 -13.40 -8.36
CA ARG A 264 6.10 -12.97 -8.79
C ARG A 264 5.84 -13.31 -10.26
N GLY A 265 4.57 -13.56 -10.56
CA GLY A 265 4.15 -13.89 -11.91
C GLY A 265 4.35 -12.80 -12.98
N TYR A 266 4.72 -11.58 -12.59
CA TYR A 266 5.11 -10.52 -13.52
C TYR A 266 6.60 -10.55 -13.88
N TRP A 267 7.44 -11.29 -13.12
CA TRP A 267 8.87 -11.35 -13.37
C TRP A 267 9.18 -12.06 -14.69
N LYS A 268 9.96 -11.42 -15.53
CA LYS A 268 10.35 -11.97 -16.83
C LYS A 268 11.73 -12.62 -16.73
N LYS A 269 11.90 -13.79 -17.34
CA LYS A 269 13.17 -14.56 -17.34
C LYS A 269 14.37 -13.77 -17.84
N GLU A 270 14.16 -12.86 -18.80
CA GLU A 270 15.19 -11.97 -19.30
C GLU A 270 15.69 -10.97 -18.26
N TRP A 271 14.87 -10.58 -17.29
CA TRP A 271 15.28 -9.67 -16.21
C TRP A 271 16.31 -10.30 -15.26
N SER A 272 16.28 -11.61 -15.08
CA SER A 272 17.31 -12.33 -14.31
C SER A 272 18.69 -12.35 -15.01
N LYS A 273 18.72 -12.09 -16.35
CA LYS A 273 19.96 -11.99 -17.12
C LYS A 273 20.45 -10.56 -17.27
N LYS A 274 19.53 -9.62 -17.44
CA LYS A 274 19.78 -8.20 -17.60
C LYS A 274 18.61 -7.40 -17.03
N TRP A 275 18.88 -6.66 -15.97
CA TRP A 275 17.87 -5.84 -15.31
C TRP A 275 17.35 -4.74 -16.25
N PRO A 276 16.02 -4.47 -16.20
CA PRO A 276 15.45 -3.25 -16.77
C PRO A 276 16.08 -2.01 -16.10
N LYS A 277 16.02 -0.87 -16.79
CA LYS A 277 16.59 0.40 -16.28
C LYS A 277 15.97 0.89 -14.97
N TRP A 278 14.78 0.43 -14.66
CA TRP A 278 14.07 0.80 -13.43
C TRP A 278 14.44 -0.08 -12.22
N ILE A 279 15.12 -1.22 -12.38
CA ILE A 279 15.73 -1.97 -11.27
C ILE A 279 17.07 -1.32 -10.92
N VAL A 280 17.29 -1.04 -9.62
CA VAL A 280 18.48 -0.36 -9.13
C VAL A 280 19.47 -1.33 -8.51
N LYS A 281 19.00 -2.17 -7.59
CA LYS A 281 19.83 -3.19 -6.92
C LYS A 281 18.94 -4.22 -6.24
N GLU A 282 19.48 -5.39 -5.95
CA GLU A 282 18.85 -6.38 -5.07
C GLU A 282 18.86 -5.86 -3.63
N ASN A 283 17.76 -6.08 -2.90
CA ASN A 283 17.68 -5.76 -1.48
C ASN A 283 18.59 -6.74 -0.69
N PRO A 284 19.57 -6.25 0.09
CA PRO A 284 20.50 -7.10 0.81
C PRO A 284 19.86 -7.92 1.93
N ASP A 285 18.72 -7.46 2.47
CA ASP A 285 18.01 -8.08 3.60
C ASP A 285 16.95 -9.08 3.14
N TRP A 286 16.44 -8.92 1.88
CA TRP A 286 15.40 -9.77 1.30
C TRP A 286 15.81 -10.26 -0.09
N LYS A 287 16.44 -11.44 -0.13
CA LYS A 287 16.88 -12.05 -1.40
C LYS A 287 15.69 -12.26 -2.35
N GLY A 288 15.90 -11.91 -3.63
CA GLY A 288 14.86 -11.98 -4.65
C GLY A 288 13.97 -10.74 -4.72
N ASN A 289 14.20 -9.76 -3.83
CA ASN A 289 13.57 -8.46 -3.87
C ASN A 289 14.55 -7.42 -4.43
N TYR A 290 14.06 -6.54 -5.31
CA TYR A 290 14.88 -5.57 -6.04
C TYR A 290 14.30 -4.18 -5.90
N ILE A 291 15.06 -3.25 -5.33
CA ILE A 291 14.69 -1.82 -5.23
C ILE A 291 14.50 -1.26 -6.63
N VAL A 292 13.36 -0.60 -6.86
CA VAL A 292 12.99 -0.07 -8.16
C VAL A 292 12.80 1.43 -8.15
N LYS A 293 13.00 2.07 -9.30
CA LYS A 293 12.56 3.45 -9.55
C LYS A 293 11.03 3.45 -9.70
N TYR A 294 10.31 3.47 -8.58
CA TYR A 294 8.84 3.36 -8.55
C TYR A 294 8.11 4.49 -9.29
N TRP A 295 8.81 5.58 -9.65
CA TRP A 295 8.29 6.64 -10.53
C TRP A 295 8.40 6.33 -12.02
N ASN A 296 9.12 5.25 -12.39
CA ASN A 296 9.31 4.84 -13.77
C ASN A 296 8.00 4.28 -14.36
N SER A 297 7.64 4.71 -15.57
CA SER A 297 6.37 4.35 -16.22
C SER A 297 6.26 2.85 -16.54
N GLU A 298 7.37 2.18 -16.90
CA GLU A 298 7.35 0.74 -17.17
C GLU A 298 7.03 -0.04 -15.89
N TRP A 299 7.66 0.33 -14.76
CA TRP A 299 7.35 -0.28 -13.47
C TRP A 299 5.90 -0.03 -13.05
N LYS A 300 5.42 1.20 -13.18
CA LYS A 300 4.01 1.53 -12.90
C LYS A 300 3.04 0.68 -13.73
N ASN A 301 3.36 0.40 -14.99
CA ASN A 301 2.56 -0.48 -15.83
C ASN A 301 2.59 -1.93 -15.34
N VAL A 302 3.74 -2.45 -14.88
CA VAL A 302 3.83 -3.78 -14.25
C VAL A 302 2.89 -3.88 -13.05
N ILE A 303 2.94 -2.88 -12.15
CA ILE A 303 2.07 -2.83 -10.98
C ILE A 303 0.60 -2.69 -11.37
N LYS A 304 0.27 -1.90 -12.39
CA LYS A 304 -1.10 -1.76 -12.89
C LYS A 304 -1.65 -3.08 -13.41
N GLU A 305 -0.87 -3.82 -14.22
CA GLU A 305 -1.27 -5.12 -14.74
C GLU A 305 -1.44 -6.16 -13.61
N TYR A 306 -0.50 -6.20 -12.65
CA TYR A 306 -0.58 -7.12 -11.53
C TYR A 306 -1.77 -6.80 -10.62
N ARG A 307 -2.02 -5.52 -10.34
CA ARG A 307 -3.21 -5.06 -9.60
C ARG A 307 -4.51 -5.47 -10.30
N GLY A 308 -4.56 -5.39 -11.64
CA GLY A 308 -5.70 -5.88 -12.41
C GLY A 308 -6.03 -7.36 -12.15
N LYS A 309 -5.01 -8.21 -11.93
CA LYS A 309 -5.24 -9.60 -11.50
C LYS A 309 -5.85 -9.66 -10.09
N LEU A 310 -5.36 -8.85 -9.15
CA LEU A 310 -5.90 -8.78 -7.79
C LEU A 310 -7.37 -8.30 -7.79
N GLU A 311 -7.71 -7.33 -8.62
CA GLU A 311 -9.09 -6.88 -8.80
C GLU A 311 -9.98 -7.98 -9.38
N SER A 312 -9.48 -8.73 -10.36
CA SER A 312 -10.26 -9.80 -11.00
C SER A 312 -10.65 -10.94 -10.06
N ILE A 313 -9.83 -11.20 -9.03
CA ILE A 313 -10.16 -12.19 -7.98
C ILE A 313 -11.03 -11.62 -6.86
N GLY A 314 -11.29 -10.31 -6.85
CA GLY A 314 -12.29 -9.68 -5.99
C GLY A 314 -11.83 -9.32 -4.58
N VAL A 315 -10.53 -9.11 -4.32
CA VAL A 315 -10.04 -8.60 -3.02
C VAL A 315 -10.63 -7.23 -2.70
N ASP A 316 -10.74 -6.89 -1.42
CA ASP A 316 -11.35 -5.63 -0.98
C ASP A 316 -10.38 -4.45 -1.01
N GLY A 317 -9.10 -4.71 -1.25
CA GLY A 317 -8.07 -3.66 -1.32
C GLY A 317 -6.66 -4.20 -1.31
N TYR A 318 -5.69 -3.30 -1.05
CA TYR A 318 -4.26 -3.57 -1.13
C TYR A 318 -3.54 -3.14 0.13
N LEU A 319 -2.63 -3.97 0.62
CA LEU A 319 -1.55 -3.61 1.53
C LEU A 319 -0.35 -3.21 0.66
N LEU A 320 -0.12 -1.92 0.50
CA LEU A 320 0.99 -1.40 -0.29
C LEU A 320 2.26 -1.44 0.55
N ASP A 321 3.14 -2.35 0.20
CA ASP A 321 4.42 -2.53 0.87
C ASP A 321 5.57 -1.84 0.12
N THR A 322 6.70 -1.71 0.81
CA THR A 322 7.92 -1.05 0.35
C THR A 322 7.71 0.41 -0.04
N VAL A 323 6.67 1.04 0.52
CA VAL A 323 6.39 2.46 0.32
C VAL A 323 7.47 3.36 0.90
N ASP A 324 8.28 2.84 1.82
CA ASP A 324 9.43 3.49 2.45
C ASP A 324 10.73 3.37 1.63
N SER A 325 10.72 2.66 0.50
CA SER A 325 11.88 2.57 -0.41
C SER A 325 12.39 3.94 -0.90
N TYR A 326 11.61 5.02 -0.74
CA TYR A 326 12.06 6.38 -1.01
C TYR A 326 13.26 6.80 -0.14
N TYR A 327 13.43 6.23 1.05
CA TYR A 327 14.60 6.49 1.92
C TYR A 327 15.90 6.09 1.25
N TYR A 328 15.93 4.97 0.55
CA TYR A 328 17.11 4.56 -0.21
C TYR A 328 17.57 5.64 -1.20
N PHE A 329 16.62 6.25 -1.89
CA PHE A 329 16.93 7.27 -2.90
C PHE A 329 17.31 8.62 -2.25
N GLN A 330 16.68 8.98 -1.13
CA GLN A 330 17.04 10.17 -0.36
C GLN A 330 18.46 10.05 0.17
N GLU A 331 18.81 8.94 0.82
CA GLU A 331 20.16 8.68 1.32
C GLU A 331 21.22 8.74 0.21
N LYS A 332 20.93 8.14 -0.95
CA LYS A 332 21.84 8.22 -2.11
C LYS A 332 22.07 9.65 -2.56
N MET A 333 21.06 10.48 -2.59
CA MET A 333 21.16 11.87 -3.00
C MET A 333 21.93 12.70 -1.96
N GLU A 334 21.68 12.52 -0.67
CA GLU A 334 22.39 13.16 0.43
C GLU A 334 23.91 12.85 0.40
N ASN A 335 24.26 11.62 0.01
CA ASN A 335 25.63 11.18 -0.19
C ASN A 335 26.25 11.63 -1.54
N GLY A 336 25.60 12.54 -2.27
CA GLY A 336 26.11 13.11 -3.52
C GLY A 336 26.04 12.17 -4.73
N ASN A 337 25.35 11.03 -4.64
CA ASN A 337 25.20 10.09 -5.73
C ASN A 337 24.01 10.52 -6.63
N LYS A 338 24.31 10.88 -7.89
CA LYS A 338 23.26 11.09 -8.88
C LYS A 338 22.60 9.76 -9.21
N ILE A 339 21.27 9.71 -9.07
CA ILE A 339 20.45 8.59 -9.55
C ILE A 339 20.03 8.96 -10.96
N PRO A 340 20.49 8.23 -12.00
CA PRO A 340 20.03 8.50 -13.37
C PRO A 340 18.52 8.31 -13.47
N ASP A 341 17.83 9.16 -14.19
CA ASP A 341 16.40 9.04 -14.48
C ASP A 341 16.08 7.78 -15.25
#